data_2b89a930865f7dbd252b4034b12025d0
#
_entry.id   2b89a930865f7dbd252b4034b12025d0
#
_cell.length_a   1.000
_cell.length_b   1.000
_cell.length_c   1.000
_cell.angle_alpha   90.00
_cell.angle_beta   90.00
_cell.angle_gamma   90.00
#
_symmetry.space_group_name_H-M   'P 1'
#
loop_
_entity.id
_entity.type
_entity.pdbx_description
1 polymer ?
#
loop_
_entity_poly.entity_id
_entity_poly.type
_entity_poly.pdbx_seq_one_letter_code
_entity_poly.pdbx_strand_id
1 'polypeptide(L)'
;MVKNIARGGARWLDVAPGRFPRWIASFAERHGDGPPGSSLAITVTSADVIYTAPDGAIAKCFPPFWESRVVLPAYGDPPPAGEAARAIAGHALADRAVGVLLVRLGGYAAGVFTGSPPVLAVHKTGSRLVHGRSAAGGWSQQRFARRREKQASEALKAAAGTAAEVFGRWAEGAVRPGDEERAAGRQPRAGGTRGTGLDVVVFGGDKRAVAEASADPRLAPYAELATGRFLTVPDPKLDVLRDAPRLFLAIRILLTEPPA
;
A
#
# COMPACT_ATOMS: atom_id res chain seq x y z
N MET A 1 0.01 -0.82 18.03
CA MET A 1 1.16 0.02 17.64
C MET A 1 2.43 -0.81 17.83
N VAL A 2 2.91 -1.48 16.78
CA VAL A 2 4.07 -2.38 16.85
C VAL A 2 5.31 -1.51 16.65
N LYS A 3 6.14 -1.36 17.69
CA LYS A 3 7.45 -0.73 17.57
C LYS A 3 8.40 -1.70 16.88
N ASN A 4 8.55 -1.59 15.57
CA ASN A 4 9.63 -2.25 14.84
C ASN A 4 10.90 -1.41 15.03
N ILE A 5 11.80 -1.85 15.91
CA ILE A 5 13.12 -1.24 16.09
C ILE A 5 14.03 -1.78 14.99
N ALA A 6 14.51 -0.91 14.10
CA ALA A 6 15.55 -1.27 13.13
C ALA A 6 16.92 -1.33 13.85
N ARG A 7 17.87 -2.11 13.31
CA ARG A 7 19.24 -2.16 13.85
C ARG A 7 19.86 -0.76 13.79
N GLY A 8 20.36 -0.24 14.94
CA GLY A 8 21.01 1.06 15.03
C GLY A 8 20.15 2.20 15.60
N GLY A 9 19.15 1.91 16.46
CA GLY A 9 18.34 2.95 17.12
C GLY A 9 17.24 3.57 16.24
N ALA A 10 17.13 3.23 14.97
CA ALA A 10 16.08 3.71 14.07
C ALA A 10 14.75 2.98 14.32
N ARG A 11 13.63 3.68 14.16
CA ARG A 11 12.27 3.12 14.33
C ARG A 11 11.39 3.43 13.14
N TRP A 12 10.54 2.45 12.78
CA TRP A 12 9.52 2.62 11.76
C TRP A 12 8.23 3.18 12.35
N LEU A 13 7.66 4.16 11.67
CA LEU A 13 6.37 4.77 11.97
C LEU A 13 5.51 4.77 10.72
N ASP A 14 4.20 4.56 10.89
CA ASP A 14 3.20 4.76 9.84
C ASP A 14 2.33 5.96 10.23
N VAL A 15 2.34 7.00 9.40
CA VAL A 15 1.64 8.26 9.65
C VAL A 15 0.55 8.44 8.59
N ALA A 16 -0.69 8.66 9.02
CA ALA A 16 -1.78 8.97 8.10
C ALA A 16 -1.49 10.28 7.34
N PRO A 17 -1.79 10.37 6.01
CA PRO A 17 -1.44 11.55 5.21
C PRO A 17 -1.95 12.86 5.79
N GLY A 18 -3.20 12.90 6.26
CA GLY A 18 -3.75 14.12 6.87
C GLY A 18 -3.08 14.56 8.17
N ARG A 19 -2.31 13.68 8.83
CA ARG A 19 -1.54 13.99 10.05
C ARG A 19 -0.08 14.31 9.75
N PHE A 20 0.39 14.00 8.54
CA PHE A 20 1.79 14.11 8.17
C PHE A 20 2.37 15.54 8.27
N PRO A 21 1.70 16.60 7.78
CA PRO A 21 2.23 17.96 7.91
C PRO A 21 2.43 18.38 9.38
N ARG A 22 1.49 18.03 10.26
CA ARG A 22 1.61 18.30 11.69
C ARG A 22 2.71 17.46 12.34
N TRP A 23 2.91 16.24 11.88
CA TRP A 23 3.98 15.38 12.36
C TRP A 23 5.36 15.98 12.02
N ILE A 24 5.56 16.50 10.79
CA ILE A 24 6.80 17.20 10.39
C ILE A 24 7.00 18.47 11.20
N ALA A 25 5.94 19.26 11.45
CA ALA A 25 6.04 20.43 12.31
C ALA A 25 6.52 20.06 13.72
N SER A 26 5.92 19.03 14.33
CA SER A 26 6.34 18.53 15.65
C SER A 26 7.73 17.89 15.65
N PHE A 27 8.18 17.34 14.52
CA PHE A 27 9.56 16.88 14.36
C PHE A 27 10.52 18.06 14.34
N ALA A 28 10.22 19.12 13.59
CA ALA A 28 11.00 20.35 13.56
C ALA A 28 11.08 21.04 14.95
N GLU A 29 9.97 21.11 15.69
CA GLU A 29 9.93 21.66 17.05
C GLU A 29 10.83 20.90 18.03
N ARG A 30 10.88 19.58 17.93
CA ARG A 30 11.66 18.74 18.86
C ARG A 30 13.14 18.67 18.55
N HIS A 31 13.51 18.85 17.29
CA HIS A 31 14.86 18.64 16.77
C HIS A 31 15.45 19.89 16.14
N GLY A 32 14.74 21.03 16.27
CA GLY A 32 15.08 22.29 15.62
C GLY A 32 15.92 23.24 16.44
N ASP A 33 16.47 22.84 17.60
CA ASP A 33 17.28 23.70 18.50
C ASP A 33 18.68 24.02 17.94
N GLY A 34 18.76 24.22 16.64
CA GLY A 34 19.93 24.77 15.98
C GLY A 34 20.00 26.29 16.11
N PRO A 35 21.07 26.94 15.58
CA PRO A 35 21.20 28.38 15.55
C PRO A 35 19.95 29.08 15.02
N PRO A 36 19.64 30.32 15.42
CA PRO A 36 18.51 31.06 14.91
C PRO A 36 18.50 31.06 13.38
N GLY A 37 17.39 30.57 12.76
CA GLY A 37 17.26 30.40 11.31
C GLY A 37 17.57 29.00 10.81
N SER A 38 17.98 28.05 11.66
CA SER A 38 18.14 26.64 11.27
C SER A 38 16.78 26.04 10.95
N SER A 39 16.63 25.56 9.71
CA SER A 39 15.44 24.84 9.23
C SER A 39 15.80 23.40 8.92
N LEU A 40 14.80 22.52 8.85
CA LEU A 40 15.01 21.16 8.35
C LEU A 40 15.58 21.21 6.94
N ALA A 41 16.70 20.55 6.71
CA ALA A 41 17.19 20.29 5.36
C ALA A 41 16.34 19.19 4.71
N ILE A 42 16.00 19.37 3.44
CA ILE A 42 15.17 18.43 2.70
C ILE A 42 15.97 17.89 1.53
N THR A 43 16.01 16.57 1.43
CA THR A 43 16.56 15.88 0.25
C THR A 43 15.46 15.00 -0.35
N VAL A 44 15.20 15.17 -1.64
CA VAL A 44 14.22 14.38 -2.39
C VAL A 44 14.96 13.40 -3.27
N THR A 45 14.61 12.13 -3.17
CA THR A 45 15.14 11.07 -4.03
C THR A 45 14.03 10.46 -4.90
N SER A 46 14.39 9.55 -5.77
CA SER A 46 13.41 8.79 -6.55
C SER A 46 12.52 7.86 -5.69
N ALA A 47 12.91 7.57 -4.45
CA ALA A 47 12.22 6.60 -3.59
C ALA A 47 11.65 7.21 -2.29
N ASP A 48 12.18 8.35 -1.83
CA ASP A 48 11.87 8.90 -0.52
C ASP A 48 12.12 10.41 -0.43
N VAL A 49 11.66 11.00 0.67
CA VAL A 49 11.97 12.38 1.08
C VAL A 49 12.61 12.33 2.46
N ILE A 50 13.77 12.92 2.61
CA ILE A 50 14.57 12.91 3.82
C ILE A 50 14.52 14.31 4.45
N TYR A 51 14.07 14.40 5.68
CA TYR A 51 14.14 15.58 6.51
C TYR A 51 15.28 15.39 7.52
N THR A 52 16.27 16.27 7.46
CA THR A 52 17.41 16.26 8.38
C THR A 52 17.32 17.47 9.28
N ALA A 53 17.34 17.25 10.58
CA ALA A 53 17.29 18.29 11.59
C ALA A 53 18.70 18.79 11.97
N PRO A 54 18.83 20.01 12.52
CA PRO A 54 20.12 20.58 12.94
C PRO A 54 20.86 19.76 14.01
N ASP A 55 20.13 19.04 14.87
CA ASP A 55 20.70 18.17 15.91
C ASP A 55 21.18 16.80 15.36
N GLY A 56 20.98 16.54 14.07
CA GLY A 56 21.35 15.29 13.41
C GLY A 56 20.24 14.22 13.38
N ALA A 57 19.04 14.50 13.91
CA ALA A 57 17.89 13.62 13.73
C ALA A 57 17.46 13.53 12.26
N ILE A 58 17.09 12.35 11.81
CA ILE A 58 16.71 12.09 10.41
C ILE A 58 15.34 11.43 10.36
N ALA A 59 14.42 12.03 9.58
CA ALA A 59 13.15 11.43 9.22
C ALA A 59 13.14 11.09 7.73
N LYS A 60 13.39 9.81 7.40
CA LYS A 60 13.32 9.31 6.02
C LYS A 60 11.91 8.84 5.74
N CYS A 61 11.20 9.58 4.87
CA CYS A 61 9.78 9.42 4.58
C CYS A 61 9.57 8.73 3.24
N PHE A 62 8.76 7.66 3.24
CA PHE A 62 8.39 6.88 2.07
C PHE A 62 6.90 7.11 1.77
N PRO A 63 6.55 8.06 0.90
CA PRO A 63 5.17 8.30 0.52
C PRO A 63 4.59 7.09 -0.24
N PRO A 64 3.29 6.83 -0.13
CA PRO A 64 2.65 5.80 -0.94
C PRO A 64 2.62 6.23 -2.41
N PHE A 65 2.68 5.27 -3.33
CA PHE A 65 2.55 5.50 -4.79
C PHE A 65 3.60 6.48 -5.35
N TRP A 66 4.78 6.54 -4.74
CA TRP A 66 5.85 7.48 -5.10
C TRP A 66 6.39 7.25 -6.51
N GLU A 67 6.33 6.02 -7.00
CA GLU A 67 6.73 5.61 -8.35
C GLU A 67 5.91 6.30 -9.46
N SER A 68 4.72 6.81 -9.13
CA SER A 68 3.85 7.55 -10.04
C SER A 68 4.14 9.06 -10.08
N ARG A 69 5.41 9.43 -10.21
CA ARG A 69 5.91 10.81 -10.42
C ARG A 69 5.22 11.87 -9.55
N VAL A 70 5.68 12.00 -8.31
CA VAL A 70 5.41 13.20 -7.54
C VAL A 70 6.20 14.35 -8.17
N VAL A 71 5.52 15.25 -8.83
CA VAL A 71 6.08 16.56 -9.12
C VAL A 71 6.02 17.33 -7.80
N LEU A 72 7.05 17.19 -6.97
CA LEU A 72 7.33 18.27 -6.05
C LEU A 72 7.61 19.48 -6.92
N PRO A 73 7.05 20.66 -6.60
CA PRO A 73 7.33 21.84 -7.39
C PRO A 73 8.84 21.93 -7.61
N ALA A 74 9.25 22.11 -8.87
CA ALA A 74 10.66 22.31 -9.22
C ALA A 74 11.09 23.67 -8.67
N TYR A 75 11.43 23.71 -7.40
CA TYR A 75 12.07 24.85 -6.78
C TYR A 75 13.58 24.72 -7.02
N GLY A 76 14.22 25.80 -7.44
CA GLY A 76 15.68 25.88 -7.51
C GLY A 76 16.33 25.67 -6.13
N ASP A 77 15.57 25.90 -5.04
CA ASP A 77 15.86 25.54 -3.67
C ASP A 77 14.81 24.55 -3.16
N PRO A 78 15.18 23.64 -2.22
CA PRO A 78 14.22 22.73 -1.62
C PRO A 78 13.08 23.52 -0.95
N PRO A 79 11.81 23.10 -1.12
CA PRO A 79 10.68 23.83 -0.58
C PRO A 79 10.73 23.82 0.96
N PRO A 80 10.12 24.82 1.65
CA PRO A 80 9.99 24.80 3.08
C PRO A 80 9.40 23.46 3.58
N ALA A 81 9.91 22.93 4.69
CA ALA A 81 9.55 21.60 5.20
C ALA A 81 8.04 21.36 5.33
N GLY A 82 7.30 22.34 5.79
CA GLY A 82 5.84 22.27 5.92
C GLY A 82 5.12 22.25 4.57
N GLU A 83 5.68 22.89 3.54
CA GLU A 83 5.11 22.90 2.20
C GLU A 83 5.35 21.57 1.49
N ALA A 84 6.56 21.05 1.56
CA ALA A 84 6.88 19.70 1.10
C ALA A 84 5.99 18.65 1.77
N ALA A 85 5.77 18.76 3.08
CA ALA A 85 4.91 17.85 3.81
C ALA A 85 3.44 17.92 3.35
N ARG A 86 2.91 19.11 3.06
CA ARG A 86 1.56 19.27 2.50
C ARG A 86 1.45 18.68 1.08
N ALA A 87 2.46 18.91 0.23
CA ALA A 87 2.49 18.34 -1.12
C ALA A 87 2.50 16.80 -1.09
N ILE A 88 3.32 16.20 -0.23
CA ILE A 88 3.37 14.75 -0.01
C ILE A 88 2.03 14.21 0.49
N ALA A 89 1.41 14.88 1.45
CA ALA A 89 0.09 14.49 1.96
C ALA A 89 -0.99 14.57 0.88
N GLY A 90 -0.99 15.62 0.08
CA GLY A 90 -1.89 15.81 -1.06
C GLY A 90 -1.70 14.71 -2.12
N HIS A 91 -0.44 14.36 -2.43
CA HIS A 91 -0.14 13.24 -3.34
C HIS A 91 -0.69 11.92 -2.81
N ALA A 92 -0.48 11.61 -1.53
CA ALA A 92 -0.99 10.38 -0.93
C ALA A 92 -2.52 10.29 -0.95
N LEU A 93 -3.21 11.44 -0.83
CA LEU A 93 -4.66 11.56 -0.81
C LEU A 93 -5.28 11.79 -2.20
N ALA A 94 -4.48 11.93 -3.25
CA ALA A 94 -5.02 12.11 -4.59
C ALA A 94 -5.94 10.94 -4.97
N ASP A 95 -7.08 11.27 -5.59
CA ASP A 95 -8.05 10.26 -6.03
C ASP A 95 -7.42 9.31 -7.05
N ARG A 96 -7.40 8.02 -6.71
CA ARG A 96 -6.89 6.93 -7.53
C ARG A 96 -7.83 5.73 -7.48
N ALA A 97 -7.88 5.00 -8.57
CA ALA A 97 -8.46 3.67 -8.60
C ALA A 97 -7.39 2.65 -8.14
N VAL A 98 -7.51 2.19 -6.90
CA VAL A 98 -6.53 1.28 -6.26
C VAL A 98 -7.09 -0.13 -6.21
N GLY A 99 -6.52 -1.04 -6.99
CA GLY A 99 -6.78 -2.48 -6.86
C GLY A 99 -6.06 -3.05 -5.64
N VAL A 100 -6.74 -3.85 -4.84
CA VAL A 100 -6.15 -4.52 -3.67
C VAL A 100 -6.41 -6.01 -3.76
N LEU A 101 -5.35 -6.82 -3.62
CA LEU A 101 -5.43 -8.27 -3.48
C LEU A 101 -4.71 -8.71 -2.21
N LEU A 102 -5.47 -9.27 -1.29
CA LEU A 102 -5.00 -9.84 -0.03
C LEU A 102 -5.12 -11.37 -0.09
N VAL A 103 -4.02 -12.09 0.17
CA VAL A 103 -4.02 -13.58 0.14
C VAL A 103 -3.28 -14.12 1.34
N ARG A 104 -3.90 -15.07 2.05
CA ARG A 104 -3.27 -15.90 3.08
C ARG A 104 -3.75 -17.35 2.95
N LEU A 105 -3.03 -18.28 3.60
CA LEU A 105 -3.51 -19.67 3.71
C LEU A 105 -4.85 -19.68 4.48
N GLY A 106 -5.94 -19.95 3.77
CA GLY A 106 -7.29 -20.03 4.34
C GLY A 106 -8.25 -18.94 3.88
N GLY A 107 -7.77 -17.80 3.37
CA GLY A 107 -8.63 -16.73 2.91
C GLY A 107 -8.00 -15.81 1.88
N TYR A 108 -8.84 -15.14 1.12
CA TYR A 108 -8.45 -14.09 0.18
C TYR A 108 -9.53 -13.03 0.06
N ALA A 109 -9.12 -11.82 -0.28
CA ALA A 109 -10.01 -10.70 -0.52
C ALA A 109 -9.46 -9.85 -1.66
N ALA A 110 -10.31 -9.50 -2.61
CA ALA A 110 -9.99 -8.56 -3.68
C ALA A 110 -10.99 -7.41 -3.67
N GLY A 111 -10.53 -6.20 -3.99
CA GLY A 111 -11.39 -5.03 -4.07
C GLY A 111 -10.75 -3.90 -4.83
N VAL A 112 -11.57 -2.94 -5.27
CA VAL A 112 -11.14 -1.70 -5.87
C VAL A 112 -11.63 -0.54 -5.01
N PHE A 113 -10.72 0.35 -4.69
CA PHE A 113 -11.00 1.60 -3.97
C PHE A 113 -10.88 2.78 -4.91
N THR A 114 -11.72 3.79 -4.71
CA THR A 114 -11.71 5.03 -5.49
C THR A 114 -12.20 6.19 -4.64
N GLY A 115 -11.88 7.41 -5.04
CA GLY A 115 -12.26 8.62 -4.32
C GLY A 115 -11.22 9.09 -3.31
N SER A 116 -11.48 10.27 -2.75
CA SER A 116 -10.68 10.88 -1.69
C SER A 116 -11.62 11.46 -0.63
N PRO A 117 -11.79 10.77 0.52
CA PRO A 117 -11.13 9.52 0.95
C PRO A 117 -11.52 8.29 0.12
N PRO A 118 -10.66 7.25 0.05
CA PRO A 118 -10.96 6.05 -0.71
C PRO A 118 -12.16 5.28 -0.14
N VAL A 119 -13.08 4.91 -1.03
CA VAL A 119 -14.25 4.08 -0.72
C VAL A 119 -14.14 2.78 -1.50
N LEU A 120 -14.51 1.66 -0.87
CA LEU A 120 -14.54 0.34 -1.51
C LEU A 120 -15.71 0.28 -2.50
N ALA A 121 -15.41 0.35 -3.79
CA ALA A 121 -16.39 0.39 -4.88
C ALA A 121 -16.88 -1.01 -5.28
N VAL A 122 -15.97 -1.96 -5.44
CA VAL A 122 -16.28 -3.35 -5.78
C VAL A 122 -15.37 -4.28 -4.99
N HIS A 123 -15.90 -5.42 -4.55
CA HIS A 123 -15.10 -6.38 -3.82
C HIS A 123 -15.67 -7.80 -3.89
N LYS A 124 -14.81 -8.75 -3.60
CA LYS A 124 -15.18 -10.14 -3.37
C LYS A 124 -14.19 -10.76 -2.37
N THR A 125 -14.72 -11.53 -1.44
CA THR A 125 -13.92 -12.29 -0.48
C THR A 125 -14.20 -13.76 -0.62
N GLY A 126 -13.24 -14.60 -0.27
CA GLY A 126 -13.42 -16.03 -0.26
C GLY A 126 -12.52 -16.70 0.76
N SER A 127 -12.93 -17.87 1.20
CA SER A 127 -12.15 -18.73 2.07
C SER A 127 -12.17 -20.15 1.54
N ARG A 128 -11.04 -20.86 1.67
CA ARG A 128 -11.01 -22.32 1.53
C ARG A 128 -10.32 -22.89 2.75
N LEU A 129 -10.98 -23.81 3.42
CA LEU A 129 -10.43 -24.54 4.56
C LEU A 129 -9.23 -25.36 4.08
N VAL A 130 -8.04 -24.93 4.46
CA VAL A 130 -6.86 -25.78 4.43
C VAL A 130 -6.81 -26.48 5.76
N HIS A 131 -7.16 -27.78 5.78
CA HIS A 131 -7.21 -28.56 7.02
C HIS A 131 -5.85 -28.52 7.73
N GLY A 132 -5.88 -28.17 9.01
CA GLY A 132 -4.70 -28.06 9.88
C GLY A 132 -3.96 -29.37 10.06
N ARG A 133 -2.78 -29.31 10.68
CA ARG A 133 -1.94 -30.46 11.03
C ARG A 133 -2.71 -31.42 11.94
N SER A 134 -2.98 -32.64 11.47
CA SER A 134 -3.20 -33.78 12.35
C SER A 134 -1.89 -34.58 12.41
N ALA A 135 -1.39 -34.79 13.63
CA ALA A 135 -0.21 -35.59 13.89
C ALA A 135 -0.59 -37.07 13.83
N ALA A 136 -0.34 -37.73 12.70
CA ALA A 136 -0.34 -39.18 12.61
C ALA A 136 0.84 -39.57 11.69
N GLY A 137 1.73 -40.40 12.21
CA GLY A 137 2.94 -40.83 11.51
C GLY A 137 2.68 -41.88 10.46
N GLY A 138 3.58 -42.00 9.48
CA GLY A 138 3.65 -43.07 8.52
C GLY A 138 3.30 -42.69 7.08
N TRP A 139 3.15 -43.67 6.21
CA TRP A 139 2.85 -43.56 4.76
C TRP A 139 1.68 -42.62 4.41
N SER A 140 0.82 -42.32 5.37
CA SER A 140 -0.25 -41.31 5.26
C SER A 140 0.29 -39.89 5.12
N GLN A 141 1.46 -39.56 5.64
CA GLN A 141 2.01 -38.20 5.61
C GLN A 141 2.24 -37.67 4.18
N GLN A 142 2.73 -38.52 3.27
CA GLN A 142 2.95 -38.11 1.88
C GLN A 142 1.64 -37.86 1.14
N ARG A 143 0.61 -38.68 1.40
CA ARG A 143 -0.73 -38.48 0.81
C ARG A 143 -1.38 -37.21 1.35
N PHE A 144 -1.23 -36.95 2.64
CA PHE A 144 -1.74 -35.72 3.27
C PHE A 144 -0.98 -34.47 2.82
N ALA A 145 0.34 -34.58 2.61
CA ALA A 145 1.15 -33.48 2.08
C ALA A 145 0.69 -33.09 0.65
N ARG A 146 0.58 -34.07 -0.27
CA ARG A 146 0.10 -33.85 -1.63
C ARG A 146 -1.33 -33.29 -1.67
N ARG A 147 -2.23 -33.75 -0.79
CA ARG A 147 -3.60 -33.25 -0.70
C ARG A 147 -3.64 -31.79 -0.24
N ARG A 148 -2.82 -31.41 0.76
CA ARG A 148 -2.68 -30.03 1.24
C ARG A 148 -2.11 -29.11 0.15
N GLU A 149 -1.10 -29.58 -0.56
CA GLU A 149 -0.45 -28.84 -1.66
C GLU A 149 -1.46 -28.57 -2.79
N LYS A 150 -2.25 -29.58 -3.16
CA LYS A 150 -3.35 -29.42 -4.14
C LYS A 150 -4.41 -28.41 -3.63
N GLN A 151 -4.84 -28.52 -2.39
CA GLN A 151 -5.82 -27.60 -1.80
C GLN A 151 -5.27 -26.16 -1.71
N ALA A 152 -3.99 -25.97 -1.39
CA ALA A 152 -3.34 -24.66 -1.40
C ALA A 152 -3.30 -24.09 -2.82
N SER A 153 -2.87 -24.84 -3.80
CA SER A 153 -2.84 -24.43 -5.22
C SER A 153 -4.25 -24.05 -5.72
N GLU A 154 -5.27 -24.85 -5.41
CA GLU A 154 -6.66 -24.54 -5.77
C GLU A 154 -7.16 -23.25 -5.09
N ALA A 155 -6.76 -22.99 -3.83
CA ALA A 155 -7.10 -21.76 -3.12
C ALA A 155 -6.45 -20.54 -3.77
N LEU A 156 -5.18 -20.64 -4.19
CA LEU A 156 -4.46 -19.55 -4.86
C LEU A 156 -5.02 -19.27 -6.26
N LYS A 157 -5.39 -20.31 -7.03
CA LYS A 157 -6.11 -20.15 -8.30
C LYS A 157 -7.46 -19.47 -8.12
N ALA A 158 -8.18 -19.78 -7.02
CA ALA A 158 -9.44 -19.12 -6.71
C ALA A 158 -9.23 -17.65 -6.30
N ALA A 159 -8.16 -17.34 -5.55
CA ALA A 159 -7.80 -15.97 -5.22
C ALA A 159 -7.48 -15.15 -6.48
N ALA A 160 -6.66 -15.71 -7.38
CA ALA A 160 -6.34 -15.08 -8.66
C ALA A 160 -7.59 -14.88 -9.53
N GLY A 161 -8.46 -15.89 -9.62
CA GLY A 161 -9.73 -15.78 -10.35
C GLY A 161 -10.66 -14.71 -9.79
N THR A 162 -10.73 -14.61 -8.47
CA THR A 162 -11.54 -13.58 -7.80
C THR A 162 -10.98 -12.19 -8.06
N ALA A 163 -9.66 -12.00 -7.99
CA ALA A 163 -9.04 -10.71 -8.29
C ALA A 163 -9.27 -10.32 -9.77
N ALA A 164 -9.07 -11.24 -10.70
CA ALA A 164 -9.31 -10.99 -12.12
C ALA A 164 -10.78 -10.63 -12.40
N GLU A 165 -11.74 -11.29 -11.75
CA GLU A 165 -13.16 -10.97 -11.84
C GLU A 165 -13.47 -9.57 -11.30
N VAL A 166 -12.97 -9.23 -10.11
CA VAL A 166 -13.22 -7.94 -9.45
C VAL A 166 -12.60 -6.79 -10.25
N PHE A 167 -11.37 -6.96 -10.70
CA PHE A 167 -10.66 -5.93 -11.47
C PHE A 167 -11.22 -5.81 -12.90
N GLY A 168 -11.61 -6.92 -13.52
CA GLY A 168 -12.26 -6.93 -14.84
C GLY A 168 -13.61 -6.22 -14.81
N ARG A 169 -14.47 -6.53 -13.84
CA ARG A 169 -15.76 -5.83 -13.65
C ARG A 169 -15.59 -4.32 -13.44
N TRP A 170 -14.54 -3.91 -12.77
CA TRP A 170 -14.19 -2.49 -12.64
C TRP A 170 -13.77 -1.88 -13.97
N ALA A 171 -12.91 -2.55 -14.73
CA ALA A 171 -12.45 -2.12 -16.05
C ALA A 171 -13.59 -1.96 -17.06
N GLU A 172 -14.57 -2.87 -17.00
CA GLU A 172 -15.77 -2.86 -17.87
C GLU A 172 -16.78 -1.76 -17.50
N GLY A 173 -16.56 -1.03 -16.41
CA GLY A 173 -17.49 0.00 -15.94
C GLY A 173 -18.77 -0.56 -15.32
N ALA A 174 -18.84 -1.87 -15.08
CA ALA A 174 -20.04 -2.57 -14.59
C ALA A 174 -20.42 -2.23 -13.14
N VAL A 175 -19.60 -1.46 -12.41
CA VAL A 175 -19.87 -1.09 -11.01
C VAL A 175 -19.40 0.33 -10.73
N ARG A 176 -20.28 1.28 -10.90
CA ARG A 176 -20.06 2.66 -10.45
C ARG A 176 -21.29 3.19 -9.73
N PRO A 177 -21.39 3.02 -8.40
CA PRO A 177 -22.41 3.71 -7.63
C PRO A 177 -22.15 5.23 -7.68
N GLY A 178 -23.05 6.02 -8.26
CA GLY A 178 -23.02 7.49 -8.26
C GLY A 178 -22.23 8.15 -9.40
N ASP A 179 -21.93 7.47 -10.48
CA ASP A 179 -21.11 8.00 -11.58
C ASP A 179 -21.89 8.88 -12.59
N GLU A 180 -23.21 8.90 -12.57
CA GLU A 180 -23.97 9.76 -13.51
C GLU A 180 -23.69 11.26 -13.32
N GLU A 181 -23.41 11.68 -12.10
CA GLU A 181 -23.13 13.09 -11.75
C GLU A 181 -21.63 13.44 -11.81
N ARG A 182 -20.74 12.45 -11.73
CA ARG A 182 -19.26 12.63 -11.81
C ARG A 182 -18.67 12.42 -13.20
N ALA A 183 -19.37 11.77 -14.09
CA ALA A 183 -18.91 11.49 -15.46
C ALA A 183 -18.81 12.77 -16.31
N ALA A 184 -19.60 13.81 -16.00
CA ALA A 184 -19.62 15.06 -16.76
C ALA A 184 -18.35 15.94 -16.60
N GLY A 185 -17.46 15.64 -15.64
CA GLY A 185 -16.24 16.42 -15.37
C GLY A 185 -14.92 15.65 -15.41
N ARG A 186 -14.95 14.34 -15.70
CA ARG A 186 -13.75 13.50 -15.64
C ARG A 186 -13.06 13.45 -17.01
N GLN A 187 -11.97 14.22 -17.14
CA GLN A 187 -11.01 13.97 -18.23
C GLN A 187 -10.42 12.54 -18.06
N PRO A 188 -10.19 11.83 -19.20
CA PRO A 188 -9.53 10.53 -19.15
C PRO A 188 -8.16 10.68 -18.45
N ARG A 189 -7.96 9.97 -17.36
CA ARG A 189 -6.70 10.02 -16.59
C ARG A 189 -5.56 9.55 -17.48
N ALA A 190 -4.60 10.44 -17.74
CA ALA A 190 -3.39 10.18 -18.49
C ALA A 190 -2.37 9.37 -17.65
N GLY A 191 -2.70 8.15 -17.22
CA GLY A 191 -1.81 7.37 -16.39
C GLY A 191 -2.20 5.91 -16.18
N GLY A 192 -3.46 5.54 -16.39
CA GLY A 192 -3.88 4.14 -16.28
C GLY A 192 -3.37 3.32 -17.45
N THR A 193 -2.80 2.13 -17.19
CA THR A 193 -2.49 1.18 -18.27
C THR A 193 -3.75 0.89 -19.05
N ARG A 194 -3.71 1.09 -20.37
CA ARG A 194 -4.89 0.96 -21.26
C ARG A 194 -5.59 -0.38 -21.01
N GLY A 195 -6.85 -0.34 -20.60
CA GLY A 195 -7.71 -1.51 -20.45
C GLY A 195 -7.93 -2.01 -19.02
N THR A 196 -7.19 -1.57 -18.00
CA THR A 196 -7.39 -2.04 -16.61
C THR A 196 -8.32 -1.16 -15.79
N GLY A 197 -8.43 0.13 -16.12
CA GLY A 197 -9.17 1.12 -15.31
C GLY A 197 -8.61 1.37 -13.91
N LEU A 198 -7.45 0.74 -13.58
CA LEU A 198 -6.74 0.93 -12.30
C LEU A 198 -5.51 1.83 -12.51
N ASP A 199 -5.23 2.66 -11.50
CA ASP A 199 -4.01 3.48 -11.46
C ASP A 199 -2.86 2.71 -10.81
N VAL A 200 -3.16 1.89 -9.79
CA VAL A 200 -2.18 1.10 -9.03
C VAL A 200 -2.80 -0.18 -8.48
N VAL A 201 -1.96 -1.17 -8.20
CA VAL A 201 -2.35 -2.40 -7.50
C VAL A 201 -1.48 -2.59 -6.26
N VAL A 202 -2.11 -2.96 -5.15
CA VAL A 202 -1.45 -3.22 -3.88
C VAL A 202 -1.71 -4.65 -3.43
N PHE A 203 -0.64 -5.36 -3.12
CA PHE A 203 -0.70 -6.72 -2.62
C PHE A 203 -0.49 -6.80 -1.12
N GLY A 204 -1.08 -7.81 -0.47
CA GLY A 204 -0.86 -8.04 0.96
C GLY A 204 -1.20 -9.45 1.43
N GLY A 205 -0.80 -9.77 2.66
CA GLY A 205 -1.02 -11.06 3.28
C GLY A 205 0.25 -11.89 3.43
N ASP A 206 0.30 -13.08 2.85
CA ASP A 206 1.48 -13.94 2.78
C ASP A 206 2.22 -13.71 1.46
N LYS A 207 3.50 -13.35 1.53
CA LYS A 207 4.30 -12.99 0.34
C LYS A 207 4.39 -14.13 -0.68
N ARG A 208 4.54 -15.38 -0.20
CA ARG A 208 4.65 -16.54 -1.08
C ARG A 208 3.31 -16.84 -1.76
N ALA A 209 2.23 -16.78 -0.99
CA ALA A 209 0.88 -16.99 -1.52
C ALA A 209 0.50 -15.92 -2.56
N VAL A 210 0.85 -14.65 -2.30
CA VAL A 210 0.63 -13.55 -3.24
C VAL A 210 1.46 -13.73 -4.50
N ALA A 211 2.75 -14.06 -4.38
CA ALA A 211 3.63 -14.28 -5.54
C ALA A 211 3.11 -15.41 -6.45
N GLU A 212 2.62 -16.51 -5.85
CA GLU A 212 2.04 -17.62 -6.59
C GLU A 212 0.69 -17.24 -7.24
N ALA A 213 -0.18 -16.52 -6.52
CA ALA A 213 -1.46 -16.07 -7.06
C ALA A 213 -1.28 -15.02 -8.18
N SER A 214 -0.33 -14.08 -8.03
CA SER A 214 -0.08 -13.03 -9.04
C SER A 214 0.61 -13.54 -10.31
N ALA A 215 1.19 -14.74 -10.28
CA ALA A 215 1.73 -15.40 -11.47
C ALA A 215 0.64 -15.94 -12.41
N ASP A 216 -0.64 -15.90 -12.01
CA ASP A 216 -1.75 -16.30 -12.90
C ASP A 216 -1.82 -15.35 -14.10
N PRO A 217 -1.86 -15.87 -15.36
CA PRO A 217 -1.87 -15.03 -16.56
C PRO A 217 -3.00 -13.99 -16.60
N ARG A 218 -4.13 -14.24 -15.93
CA ARG A 218 -5.26 -13.31 -15.85
C ARG A 218 -4.91 -12.05 -15.06
N LEU A 219 -3.91 -12.12 -14.19
CA LEU A 219 -3.44 -10.98 -13.38
C LEU A 219 -2.24 -10.26 -13.98
N ALA A 220 -1.67 -10.74 -15.08
CA ALA A 220 -0.49 -10.13 -15.70
C ALA A 220 -0.65 -8.61 -15.96
N PRO A 221 -1.77 -8.09 -16.54
CA PRO A 221 -1.93 -6.66 -16.76
C PRO A 221 -2.00 -5.83 -15.45
N TYR A 222 -2.43 -6.45 -14.37
CA TYR A 222 -2.57 -5.83 -13.06
C TYR A 222 -1.26 -5.92 -12.25
N ALA A 223 -0.45 -6.94 -12.49
CA ALA A 223 0.86 -7.10 -11.86
C ALA A 223 1.84 -5.99 -12.28
N GLU A 224 1.73 -5.47 -13.51
CA GLU A 224 2.51 -4.32 -13.99
C GLU A 224 2.19 -3.02 -13.25
N LEU A 225 1.00 -2.93 -12.64
CA LEU A 225 0.57 -1.79 -11.82
C LEU A 225 0.91 -1.96 -10.34
N ALA A 226 1.59 -3.06 -9.97
CA ALA A 226 1.91 -3.35 -8.59
C ALA A 226 2.90 -2.33 -8.03
N THR A 227 2.58 -1.80 -6.87
CA THR A 227 3.51 -0.93 -6.12
C THR A 227 4.47 -1.77 -5.29
N GLY A 228 5.63 -1.21 -4.95
CA GLY A 228 6.59 -1.84 -4.03
C GLY A 228 6.05 -2.01 -2.59
N ARG A 229 4.86 -1.43 -2.28
CA ARG A 229 4.24 -1.54 -0.96
C ARG A 229 3.50 -2.86 -0.80
N PHE A 230 3.91 -3.64 0.21
CA PHE A 230 3.25 -4.87 0.60
C PHE A 230 2.52 -4.72 1.95
N LEU A 231 1.24 -5.09 2.02
CA LEU A 231 0.43 -4.96 3.22
C LEU A 231 0.56 -6.20 4.12
N THR A 232 1.01 -5.99 5.34
CA THR A 232 0.97 -7.04 6.37
C THR A 232 -0.39 -7.01 7.05
N VAL A 233 -1.21 -8.02 6.77
CA VAL A 233 -2.59 -8.12 7.26
C VAL A 233 -2.85 -9.48 7.89
N PRO A 234 -3.83 -9.58 8.82
CA PRO A 234 -4.35 -10.87 9.29
C PRO A 234 -5.12 -11.60 8.18
N ASP A 235 -5.87 -12.65 8.54
CA ASP A 235 -6.66 -13.40 7.57
C ASP A 235 -7.61 -12.48 6.78
N PRO A 236 -7.56 -12.50 5.44
CA PRO A 236 -8.29 -11.57 4.60
C PRO A 236 -9.80 -11.80 4.68
N LYS A 237 -10.47 -10.95 5.41
CA LYS A 237 -11.93 -10.83 5.49
C LYS A 237 -12.34 -9.47 4.97
N LEU A 238 -13.64 -9.24 4.82
CA LEU A 238 -14.16 -7.96 4.34
C LEU A 238 -13.72 -6.77 5.20
N ASP A 239 -13.71 -6.92 6.52
CA ASP A 239 -13.27 -5.84 7.42
C ASP A 239 -11.79 -5.52 7.25
N VAL A 240 -10.95 -6.56 7.08
CA VAL A 240 -9.52 -6.39 6.78
C VAL A 240 -9.32 -5.68 5.44
N LEU A 241 -10.12 -6.01 4.43
CA LEU A 241 -10.09 -5.32 3.14
C LEU A 241 -10.54 -3.86 3.30
N ARG A 242 -11.62 -3.58 4.02
CA ARG A 242 -12.11 -2.21 4.27
C ARG A 242 -11.09 -1.33 4.99
N ASP A 243 -10.26 -1.92 5.85
CA ASP A 243 -9.20 -1.22 6.57
C ASP A 243 -7.91 -1.02 5.75
N ALA A 244 -7.79 -1.65 4.56
CA ALA A 244 -6.60 -1.55 3.71
C ALA A 244 -6.17 -0.11 3.38
N PRO A 245 -7.07 0.89 3.17
CA PRO A 245 -6.67 2.28 2.94
C PRO A 245 -5.78 2.87 4.02
N ARG A 246 -5.98 2.51 5.28
CA ARG A 246 -5.13 2.97 6.39
C ARG A 246 -3.68 2.51 6.24
N LEU A 247 -3.47 1.36 5.58
CA LEU A 247 -2.16 0.77 5.36
C LEU A 247 -1.53 1.26 4.07
N PHE A 248 -2.27 1.27 2.95
CA PHE A 248 -1.67 1.65 1.68
C PHE A 248 -1.50 3.16 1.49
N LEU A 249 -2.27 4.01 2.19
CA LEU A 249 -2.10 5.46 2.18
C LEU A 249 -1.07 5.96 3.20
N ALA A 250 -0.72 5.18 4.22
CA ALA A 250 0.19 5.65 5.27
C ALA A 250 1.55 6.08 4.69
N ILE A 251 2.06 7.20 5.15
CA ILE A 251 3.44 7.62 4.89
C ILE A 251 4.31 6.88 5.90
N ARG A 252 5.19 6.00 5.41
CA ARG A 252 6.13 5.27 6.27
C ARG A 252 7.34 6.13 6.55
N ILE A 253 7.77 6.16 7.79
CA ILE A 253 8.90 6.98 8.23
C ILE A 253 9.90 6.08 8.94
N LEU A 254 11.14 6.11 8.51
CA LEU A 254 12.26 5.60 9.27
C LEU A 254 12.85 6.77 10.03
N LEU A 255 12.58 6.83 11.33
CA LEU A 255 13.09 7.87 12.21
C LEU A 255 14.38 7.40 12.88
N THR A 256 15.44 8.18 12.72
CA THR A 256 16.71 8.00 13.43
C THR A 256 16.87 9.20 14.38
N GLU A 257 16.99 8.92 15.66
CA GLU A 257 17.26 9.95 16.67
C GLU A 257 18.73 10.42 16.56
N PRO A 258 19.07 11.63 17.03
CA PRO A 258 20.45 12.11 16.99
C PRO A 258 21.37 11.19 17.82
N PRO A 259 22.65 11.12 17.49
CA PRO A 259 23.62 10.44 18.35
C PRO A 259 23.66 11.13 19.73
N ALA A 260 23.73 10.29 20.78
CA ALA A 260 23.81 10.77 22.15
C ALA A 260 25.11 11.53 22.40
#